data_36febcfedf469ac4464dd989b3b1fe93
#
_entry.id   36febcfedf469ac4464dd989b3b1fe93
#
_cell.length_a   1.000
_cell.length_b   1.000
_cell.length_c   1.000
_cell.angle_alpha   90.00
_cell.angle_beta   90.00
_cell.angle_gamma   90.00
#
_symmetry.space_group_name_H-M   'P 1'
#
loop_
_entity.id
_entity.type
_entity.pdbx_description
1 polymer ?
#
loop_
_entity_poly.entity_id
_entity_poly.type
_entity_poly.pdbx_seq_one_letter_code
_entity_poly.pdbx_strand_id
1 'polypeptide(L)' 'EGVEAPRTLISYEIGERVKVNDGPFEDFDGMVEGVDDDNQKLKVTVSIFGRETPVELDFTQVTKQS' A
#
# COMPACT_ATOMS: atom_id res chain seq x y z
N GLU A 1 -3.53 14.23 -22.23
CA GLU A 1 -3.01 14.37 -21.66
C GLU A 1 -2.90 13.40 -20.97
N GLY A 2 -2.39 13.18 -20.20
CA GLY A 2 -2.35 12.21 -19.37
C GLY A 2 -2.12 10.91 -19.84
N VAL A 3 -1.58 10.73 -20.84
CA VAL A 3 -1.38 9.50 -21.27
C VAL A 3 -0.38 8.84 -20.57
N GLU A 4 -0.69 7.83 -19.85
CA GLU A 4 0.25 7.23 -19.24
C GLU A 4 0.74 6.08 -19.89
N ALA A 5 1.91 5.77 -19.92
CA ALA A 5 2.48 4.60 -20.48
C ALA A 5 2.19 3.45 -19.62
N PRO A 6 1.93 2.33 -20.13
CA PRO A 6 1.71 1.18 -19.36
C PRO A 6 2.93 0.87 -18.59
N ARG A 7 2.83 0.63 -17.32
CA ARG A 7 3.94 0.33 -16.59
C ARG A 7 3.89 -1.02 -16.09
N THR A 8 4.95 -1.73 -16.05
CA THR A 8 4.99 -3.04 -15.46
C THR A 8 5.30 -2.92 -14.02
N LEU A 9 5.79 -1.77 -13.60
CA LEU A 9 6.12 -1.62 -12.21
C LEU A 9 4.96 -1.01 -11.49
N ILE A 10 4.69 -1.47 -10.30
CA ILE A 10 3.65 -0.91 -9.49
C ILE A 10 4.28 0.16 -8.63
N SER A 11 3.74 1.35 -8.71
CA SER A 11 4.32 2.45 -8.00
C SER A 11 3.32 3.00 -7.02
N TYR A 12 3.74 3.19 -5.81
CA TYR A 12 2.91 3.75 -4.77
C TYR A 12 3.54 5.03 -4.24
N GLU A 13 2.74 5.92 -3.72
CA GLU A 13 3.26 7.16 -3.19
C GLU A 13 2.79 7.35 -1.78
N ILE A 14 3.50 8.16 -1.04
CA ILE A 14 3.12 8.43 0.33
C ILE A 14 1.79 9.16 0.35
N GLY A 15 0.90 8.74 1.18
CA GLY A 15 -0.44 9.28 1.24
C GLY A 15 -1.44 8.55 0.38
N GLU A 16 -0.99 7.54 -0.33
CA GLU A 16 -1.87 6.78 -1.19
C GLU A 16 -2.70 5.83 -0.35
N ARG A 17 -3.95 5.64 -0.70
CA ARG A 17 -4.77 4.70 0.03
C ARG A 17 -4.71 3.35 -0.62
N VAL A 18 -4.54 2.33 0.18
CA VAL A 18 -4.44 0.97 -0.31
C VAL A 18 -5.26 0.07 0.58
N LYS A 19 -5.57 -1.10 0.08
CA LYS A 19 -6.30 -2.09 0.83
C LYS A 19 -5.45 -3.33 0.89
N VAL A 20 -5.31 -3.92 2.07
CA VAL A 20 -4.53 -5.11 2.23
C VAL A 20 -5.34 -6.28 1.70
N ASN A 21 -4.75 -7.06 0.81
CA ASN A 21 -5.48 -8.16 0.20
C ASN A 21 -4.92 -9.50 0.58
N ASP A 22 -3.94 -9.54 1.48
CA ASP A 22 -3.37 -10.81 1.89
C ASP A 22 -2.73 -10.63 3.25
N GLY A 23 -2.66 -11.67 4.03
CA GLY A 23 -2.00 -11.65 5.31
C GLY A 23 -2.97 -11.44 6.45
N PRO A 24 -2.45 -11.23 7.63
CA PRO A 24 -3.29 -11.09 8.81
C PRO A 24 -4.14 -9.83 8.82
N PHE A 25 -3.82 -8.86 7.95
CA PHE A 25 -4.57 -7.65 7.91
C PHE A 25 -5.43 -7.55 6.65
N GLU A 26 -5.80 -8.68 6.11
CA GLU A 26 -6.59 -8.76 4.91
C GLU A 26 -7.87 -7.97 5.07
N ASP A 27 -8.28 -7.25 4.05
CA ASP A 27 -9.50 -6.46 4.06
C ASP A 27 -9.40 -5.18 4.91
N PHE A 28 -8.26 -4.86 5.42
CA PHE A 28 -8.09 -3.65 6.17
C PHE A 28 -7.62 -2.54 5.23
N ASP A 29 -8.11 -1.34 5.46
CA ASP A 29 -7.69 -0.22 4.67
C ASP A 29 -6.46 0.39 5.31
N GLY A 30 -5.57 0.89 4.52
CA GLY A 30 -4.38 1.53 5.02
C GLY A 30 -3.95 2.70 4.19
N MET A 31 -2.98 3.43 4.67
CA MET A 31 -2.43 4.54 3.96
C MET A 31 -0.94 4.38 3.87
N VAL A 32 -0.37 4.60 2.70
CA VAL A 32 1.04 4.43 2.50
C VAL A 32 1.79 5.52 3.23
N GLU A 33 2.70 5.14 4.09
CA GLU A 33 3.49 6.10 4.80
C GLU A 33 4.91 6.11 4.27
N GLY A 34 5.34 5.08 3.63
CA GLY A 34 6.67 5.04 3.06
C GLY A 34 6.75 3.97 2.00
N VAL A 35 7.67 4.13 1.09
CA VAL A 35 7.87 3.18 0.03
C VAL A 35 9.32 2.75 0.05
N ASP A 36 9.56 1.46 0.10
CA ASP A 36 10.91 0.93 0.12
C ASP A 36 11.12 0.22 -1.19
N ASP A 37 11.67 0.91 -2.17
CA ASP A 37 11.90 0.33 -3.47
C ASP A 37 12.96 -0.72 -3.44
N ASP A 38 13.94 -0.58 -2.58
CA ASP A 38 15.04 -1.51 -2.54
C ASP A 38 14.54 -2.89 -2.14
N ASN A 39 13.65 -2.97 -1.19
CA ASN A 39 13.14 -4.23 -0.75
C ASN A 39 11.75 -4.50 -1.30
N GLN A 40 11.23 -3.59 -2.10
CA GLN A 40 9.92 -3.75 -2.69
C GLN A 40 8.86 -3.92 -1.62
N LYS A 41 8.92 -3.11 -0.60
CA LYS A 41 7.96 -3.16 0.48
C LYS A 41 7.32 -1.80 0.67
N LEU A 42 6.17 -1.81 1.29
CA LEU A 42 5.48 -0.58 1.57
C LEU A 42 5.23 -0.49 3.05
N LYS A 43 5.40 0.69 3.58
CA LYS A 43 5.04 0.92 4.96
C LYS A 43 3.66 1.52 4.96
N VAL A 44 2.70 0.82 5.51
CA VAL A 44 1.33 1.21 5.45
C VAL A 44 0.79 1.28 6.88
N THR A 45 0.02 2.31 7.16
CA THR A 45 -0.62 2.43 8.45
C THR A 45 -2.05 1.95 8.30
N VAL A 46 -2.41 0.92 9.04
CA VAL A 46 -3.77 0.41 8.98
C VAL A 46 -4.47 0.75 10.27
N SER A 47 -5.78 0.91 10.18
CA SER A 47 -6.57 1.24 11.33
C SER A 47 -7.13 -0.03 11.89
N ILE A 48 -6.64 -0.45 13.06
CA ILE A 48 -7.07 -1.66 13.68
C ILE A 48 -7.67 -1.31 15.02
N PHE A 49 -8.92 -1.63 15.20
CA PHE A 49 -9.62 -1.37 16.45
C PHE A 49 -9.49 0.09 16.88
N GLY A 50 -9.60 0.98 15.92
CA GLY A 50 -9.50 2.39 16.23
C GLY A 50 -8.10 2.92 16.49
N ARG A 51 -7.10 2.09 16.25
CA ARG A 51 -5.74 2.51 16.43
C ARG A 51 -5.03 2.41 15.13
N GLU A 52 -4.12 3.33 14.90
CA GLU A 52 -3.34 3.31 13.69
C GLU A 52 -2.08 2.52 13.96
N THR A 53 -1.89 1.46 13.24
CA THR A 53 -0.76 0.57 13.43
C THR A 53 0.05 0.50 12.15
N PRO A 54 1.31 0.81 12.19
CA PRO A 54 2.14 0.72 10.99
C PRO A 54 2.53 -0.71 10.73
N VAL A 55 2.39 -1.15 9.49
CA VAL A 55 2.77 -2.50 9.11
C VAL A 55 3.54 -2.42 7.81
N GLU A 56 4.36 -3.40 7.57
CA GLU A 56 5.17 -3.45 6.36
C GLU A 56 4.65 -4.56 5.50
N LEU A 57 4.30 -4.26 4.26
CA LEU A 57 3.73 -5.23 3.37
C LEU A 57 4.42 -5.16 2.01
N ASP A 58 4.35 -6.24 1.27
CA ASP A 58 4.91 -6.27 -0.05
C ASP A 58 4.00 -5.51 -1.00
N PHE A 59 4.54 -5.10 -2.12
CA PHE A 59 3.74 -4.41 -3.13
C PHE A 59 2.57 -5.29 -3.57
N THR A 60 2.75 -6.60 -3.57
CA THR A 60 1.73 -7.49 -4.05
C THR A 60 0.69 -7.79 -2.99
N GLN A 61 0.93 -7.41 -1.76
CA GLN A 61 -0.01 -7.70 -0.69
C GLN A 61 -1.03 -6.60 -0.50
N VAL A 62 -0.95 -5.54 -1.25
CA VAL A 62 -1.90 -4.45 -1.15
C VAL A 62 -2.40 -4.09 -2.53
N THR A 63 -3.55 -3.46 -2.57
CA THR A 63 -4.14 -3.03 -3.82
C THR A 63 -4.50 -1.56 -3.68
N LYS A 64 -4.22 -0.79 -4.71
CA LYS A 64 -4.55 0.60 -4.67
C LYS A 64 -6.05 0.77 -4.59
N GLN A 65 -6.47 1.63 -3.69
CA GLN A 65 -7.84 1.94 -3.60
C GLN A 65 -8.05 3.24 -4.22
N SER A 66 -8.61 3.40 -5.28
CA SER A 66 -8.81 4.73 -5.82
C SER A 66 -10.21 4.95 -6.36
#